data_62edee9dc657f39d9dc2562225a1ae08
#
_entry.id   62edee9dc657f39d9dc2562225a1ae08
#
_cell.length_a   1.000
_cell.length_b   1.000
_cell.length_c   1.000
_cell.angle_alpha   90.00
_cell.angle_beta   90.00
_cell.angle_gamma   90.00
#
_symmetry.space_group_name_H-M   'P 1'
#
loop_
_entity.id
_entity.type
_entity.pdbx_description
1 polymer ?
#
loop_
_entity_poly.entity_id
_entity_poly.type
_entity_poly.pdbx_seq_one_letter_code
_entity_poly.pdbx_strand_id
1 'polypeptide(L)'
;KLLKLRSEGFNYPNDFEKKYEISNLIEEFGSLSKEDLEKKNATACNAGRVVLKREMGKVVFMTIEDFSGQIQAYFSKNNLEERLEEVKDLDLGDIVGIEGVLFRTRTDELTIEVKDFKLITKSLNPMPEKHAGLTDIEKIYRQRYVDLMSNKDSREVFVKRNEIIQSIRKNLEEAGYLEVETPMMHPIPGGANAKPFKTHHNALDKELFLRIAPELYLKRLLVGGFEKVFEINRNFRNEGLSTIHNPEFTMLEFYEAYGTLKKTTLFVQKLVQDSILAVNDSLTITYEEKELDLKNDFDVKSLKDLVKDELKVDLDTEEQIFNAAENNGIKIKKDWGWGKVLIETFEEHV
;
A
#
# COMPACT_ATOMS: atom_id res chain seq x y z
N LYS A 1 5.78 -15.36 -30.94
CA LYS A 1 6.71 -16.01 -30.02
C LYS A 1 6.02 -17.09 -29.18
N LEU A 2 4.94 -16.80 -28.43
CA LEU A 2 4.27 -17.79 -27.55
C LEU A 2 3.78 -19.05 -28.30
N LEU A 3 3.19 -18.89 -29.49
CA LEU A 3 2.76 -20.04 -30.31
C LEU A 3 3.94 -20.95 -30.68
N LYS A 4 5.09 -20.36 -31.02
CA LYS A 4 6.33 -21.11 -31.31
C LYS A 4 6.77 -21.86 -30.04
N LEU A 5 6.88 -21.16 -28.90
CA LEU A 5 7.26 -21.78 -27.63
C LEU A 5 6.33 -22.96 -27.24
N ARG A 6 5.01 -22.78 -27.45
CA ARG A 6 4.04 -23.86 -27.19
C ARG A 6 4.22 -25.07 -28.11
N SER A 7 4.56 -24.85 -29.39
CA SER A 7 4.87 -25.95 -30.30
C SER A 7 6.16 -26.69 -29.93
N GLU A 8 7.05 -26.05 -29.17
CA GLU A 8 8.29 -26.59 -28.60
C GLU A 8 8.10 -27.18 -27.19
N GLY A 9 6.87 -27.23 -26.68
CA GLY A 9 6.54 -27.84 -25.39
C GLY A 9 6.45 -26.89 -24.19
N PHE A 10 6.58 -25.58 -24.40
CA PHE A 10 6.40 -24.62 -23.29
C PHE A 10 4.97 -24.59 -22.77
N ASN A 11 4.80 -24.87 -21.50
CA ASN A 11 3.51 -24.91 -20.82
C ASN A 11 3.56 -24.27 -19.41
N TYR A 12 4.12 -23.07 -19.29
CA TYR A 12 4.21 -22.35 -18.02
C TYR A 12 4.65 -23.25 -16.85
N PRO A 13 5.92 -23.64 -16.79
CA PRO A 13 6.42 -24.58 -15.80
C PRO A 13 6.21 -24.06 -14.37
N ASN A 14 5.86 -24.94 -13.45
CA ASN A 14 5.63 -24.64 -12.03
C ASN A 14 6.53 -25.46 -11.10
N ASP A 15 7.61 -25.97 -11.62
CA ASP A 15 8.57 -26.85 -10.97
C ASP A 15 9.94 -26.17 -10.70
N PHE A 16 10.02 -24.83 -10.80
CA PHE A 16 11.19 -24.05 -10.42
C PHE A 16 11.04 -23.55 -8.99
N GLU A 17 11.96 -23.94 -8.12
CA GLU A 17 12.00 -23.53 -6.73
C GLU A 17 13.07 -22.44 -6.52
N LYS A 18 12.64 -21.20 -6.28
CA LYS A 18 13.50 -20.10 -5.89
C LYS A 18 14.04 -20.32 -4.47
N LYS A 19 15.37 -20.33 -4.31
CA LYS A 19 16.00 -20.61 -3.00
C LYS A 19 16.42 -19.34 -2.25
N TYR A 20 16.67 -18.24 -2.97
CA TYR A 20 17.18 -17.01 -2.39
C TYR A 20 16.38 -15.80 -2.84
N GLU A 21 16.16 -14.86 -1.94
CA GLU A 21 15.83 -13.48 -2.30
C GLU A 21 17.09 -12.76 -2.79
N ILE A 22 16.94 -11.84 -3.75
CA ILE A 22 18.09 -11.08 -4.28
C ILE A 22 18.73 -10.23 -3.20
N SER A 23 17.95 -9.63 -2.29
CA SER A 23 18.47 -8.87 -1.15
C SER A 23 19.38 -9.71 -0.27
N ASN A 24 19.03 -10.96 0.01
CA ASN A 24 19.85 -11.85 0.84
C ASN A 24 21.19 -12.15 0.18
N LEU A 25 21.22 -12.33 -1.15
CA LEU A 25 22.46 -12.51 -1.87
C LEU A 25 23.35 -11.26 -1.83
N ILE A 26 22.74 -10.08 -1.95
CA ILE A 26 23.45 -8.80 -1.88
C ILE A 26 23.98 -8.56 -0.45
N GLU A 27 23.19 -8.85 0.57
CA GLU A 27 23.60 -8.69 1.98
C GLU A 27 24.75 -9.64 2.34
N GLU A 28 24.65 -10.92 1.95
CA GLU A 28 25.65 -11.94 2.31
C GLU A 28 26.94 -11.83 1.50
N PHE A 29 26.84 -11.50 0.20
CA PHE A 29 27.97 -11.60 -0.73
C PHE A 29 28.37 -10.24 -1.32
N GLY A 30 27.55 -9.19 -1.15
CA GLY A 30 27.77 -7.89 -1.79
C GLY A 30 29.03 -7.14 -1.32
N SER A 31 29.59 -7.45 -0.15
CA SER A 31 30.83 -6.88 0.36
C SER A 31 32.08 -7.71 0.09
N LEU A 32 31.94 -8.94 -0.43
CA LEU A 32 33.07 -9.85 -0.66
C LEU A 32 33.87 -9.46 -1.89
N SER A 33 35.21 -9.64 -1.79
CA SER A 33 36.10 -9.48 -2.92
C SER A 33 35.90 -10.58 -3.97
N LYS A 34 36.45 -10.35 -5.17
CA LYS A 34 36.42 -11.36 -6.24
C LYS A 34 37.02 -12.68 -5.79
N GLU A 35 38.20 -12.60 -5.13
CA GLU A 35 38.94 -13.77 -4.64
C GLU A 35 38.18 -14.53 -3.55
N ASP A 36 37.45 -13.82 -2.69
CA ASP A 36 36.62 -14.46 -1.64
C ASP A 36 35.39 -15.14 -2.20
N LEU A 37 34.76 -14.54 -3.21
CA LEU A 37 33.65 -15.18 -3.92
C LEU A 37 34.10 -16.44 -4.66
N GLU A 38 35.23 -16.42 -5.33
CA GLU A 38 35.81 -17.57 -6.02
C GLU A 38 36.13 -18.71 -5.02
N LYS A 39 36.73 -18.38 -3.85
CA LYS A 39 36.99 -19.38 -2.80
C LYS A 39 35.74 -20.00 -2.21
N LYS A 40 34.71 -19.20 -1.98
CA LYS A 40 33.40 -19.65 -1.45
C LYS A 40 32.63 -20.49 -2.46
N ASN A 41 32.86 -20.32 -3.76
CA ASN A 41 32.06 -20.91 -4.85
C ASN A 41 30.56 -20.77 -4.59
N ALA A 42 30.14 -19.53 -4.21
CA ALA A 42 28.79 -19.25 -3.77
C ALA A 42 27.81 -19.43 -4.92
N THR A 43 26.82 -20.29 -4.72
CA THR A 43 25.79 -20.57 -5.72
C THR A 43 24.55 -19.74 -5.49
N ALA A 44 23.85 -19.41 -6.55
CA ALA A 44 22.57 -18.71 -6.53
C ALA A 44 21.52 -19.50 -7.33
N CYS A 45 20.29 -19.57 -6.79
CA CYS A 45 19.12 -20.10 -7.45
C CYS A 45 17.99 -19.12 -7.24
N ASN A 46 17.75 -18.26 -8.22
CA ASN A 46 16.81 -17.13 -8.15
C ASN A 46 15.80 -17.18 -9.29
N ALA A 47 14.67 -16.53 -9.07
CA ALA A 47 13.70 -16.23 -10.12
C ALA A 47 13.27 -14.78 -10.06
N GLY A 48 13.06 -14.18 -11.21
CA GLY A 48 12.62 -12.80 -11.29
C GLY A 48 12.29 -12.36 -12.71
N ARG A 49 11.90 -11.11 -12.82
CA ARG A 49 11.55 -10.47 -14.07
C ARG A 49 12.79 -9.90 -14.78
N VAL A 50 12.89 -10.13 -16.07
CA VAL A 50 13.91 -9.48 -16.90
C VAL A 50 13.52 -8.02 -17.11
N VAL A 51 14.31 -7.11 -16.51
CA VAL A 51 14.05 -5.64 -16.58
C VAL A 51 15.08 -4.90 -17.45
N LEU A 52 16.19 -5.53 -17.75
CA LEU A 52 17.19 -5.04 -18.69
C LEU A 52 17.84 -6.20 -19.40
N LYS A 53 18.17 -6.01 -20.70
CA LYS A 53 18.86 -6.99 -21.52
C LYS A 53 19.87 -6.29 -22.42
N ARG A 54 21.08 -6.79 -22.47
CA ARG A 54 22.16 -6.33 -23.35
C ARG A 54 22.85 -7.53 -23.99
N GLU A 55 22.84 -7.58 -25.30
CA GLU A 55 23.49 -8.63 -26.08
C GLU A 55 24.85 -8.15 -26.58
N MET A 56 25.88 -8.96 -26.39
CA MET A 56 27.26 -8.65 -26.77
C MET A 56 27.92 -9.89 -27.39
N GLY A 57 27.50 -10.20 -28.62
CA GLY A 57 28.04 -11.32 -29.39
C GLY A 57 27.78 -12.69 -28.77
N LYS A 58 28.78 -13.24 -28.06
CA LYS A 58 28.70 -14.58 -27.42
C LYS A 58 28.24 -14.54 -25.98
N VAL A 59 27.77 -13.39 -25.49
CA VAL A 59 27.30 -13.18 -24.14
C VAL A 59 26.05 -12.32 -24.11
N VAL A 60 25.20 -12.56 -23.12
CA VAL A 60 24.04 -11.73 -22.81
C VAL A 60 24.07 -11.35 -21.33
N PHE A 61 23.92 -10.06 -21.05
CA PHE A 61 23.71 -9.57 -19.71
C PHE A 61 22.25 -9.23 -19.51
N MET A 62 21.65 -9.66 -18.42
CA MET A 62 20.32 -9.29 -18.00
C MET A 62 20.31 -8.77 -16.58
N THR A 63 19.46 -7.82 -16.28
CA THR A 63 19.10 -7.50 -14.91
C THR A 63 17.81 -8.23 -14.58
N ILE A 64 17.86 -9.06 -13.55
CA ILE A 64 16.73 -9.82 -13.02
C ILE A 64 16.25 -9.10 -11.76
N GLU A 65 14.95 -8.85 -11.68
CA GLU A 65 14.31 -8.19 -10.55
C GLU A 65 13.32 -9.13 -9.87
N ASP A 66 13.44 -9.26 -8.56
CA ASP A 66 12.38 -9.80 -7.70
C ASP A 66 11.79 -8.70 -6.79
N PHE A 67 10.97 -9.08 -5.82
CA PHE A 67 10.39 -8.12 -4.87
C PHE A 67 11.46 -7.41 -4.04
N SER A 68 12.53 -8.10 -3.70
CA SER A 68 13.57 -7.65 -2.76
C SER A 68 14.68 -6.80 -3.41
N GLY A 69 14.90 -6.92 -4.72
CA GLY A 69 15.97 -6.20 -5.38
C GLY A 69 16.24 -6.58 -6.84
N GLN A 70 17.38 -6.14 -7.33
CA GLN A 70 17.86 -6.41 -8.68
C GLN A 70 19.26 -7.00 -8.63
N ILE A 71 19.54 -7.99 -9.49
CA ILE A 71 20.87 -8.57 -9.65
C ILE A 71 21.19 -8.75 -11.13
N GLN A 72 22.45 -8.58 -11.49
CA GLN A 72 22.92 -8.87 -12.85
C GLN A 72 23.07 -10.38 -13.04
N ALA A 73 22.64 -10.89 -14.19
CA ALA A 73 22.84 -12.25 -14.67
C ALA A 73 23.66 -12.24 -15.93
N TYR A 74 24.70 -13.07 -16.00
CA TYR A 74 25.62 -13.22 -17.11
C TYR A 74 25.41 -14.58 -17.76
N PHE A 75 25.00 -14.56 -19.02
CA PHE A 75 24.79 -15.74 -19.84
C PHE A 75 25.87 -15.81 -20.91
N SER A 76 26.61 -16.91 -20.98
CA SER A 76 27.69 -17.08 -21.95
C SER A 76 27.53 -18.34 -22.78
N LYS A 77 28.07 -18.29 -24.01
CA LYS A 77 28.12 -19.46 -24.87
C LYS A 77 28.92 -20.62 -24.24
N ASN A 78 29.90 -20.31 -23.40
CA ASN A 78 30.74 -21.33 -22.76
C ASN A 78 29.93 -22.17 -21.75
N ASN A 79 28.92 -21.58 -21.11
CA ASN A 79 28.13 -22.28 -20.11
C ASN A 79 26.83 -22.89 -20.69
N LEU A 80 26.26 -22.26 -21.71
CA LEU A 80 24.91 -22.62 -22.20
C LEU A 80 24.92 -23.20 -23.62
N GLU A 81 26.09 -23.15 -24.31
CA GLU A 81 26.24 -23.70 -25.65
C GLU A 81 25.16 -23.20 -26.64
N GLU A 82 24.37 -24.10 -27.19
CA GLU A 82 23.30 -23.77 -28.13
C GLU A 82 22.11 -23.06 -27.45
N ARG A 83 21.90 -23.29 -26.16
CA ARG A 83 20.81 -22.65 -25.39
C ARG A 83 20.99 -21.13 -25.22
N LEU A 84 22.17 -20.58 -25.58
CA LEU A 84 22.34 -19.13 -25.61
C LEU A 84 21.38 -18.45 -26.62
N GLU A 85 20.95 -19.14 -27.68
CA GLU A 85 19.98 -18.59 -28.62
C GLU A 85 18.59 -18.49 -27.99
N GLU A 86 18.21 -19.44 -27.10
CA GLU A 86 16.98 -19.32 -26.30
C GLU A 86 17.02 -18.08 -25.38
N VAL A 87 18.18 -17.77 -24.78
CA VAL A 87 18.39 -16.56 -23.96
C VAL A 87 18.22 -15.28 -24.79
N LYS A 88 18.68 -15.28 -26.05
CA LYS A 88 18.49 -14.15 -26.96
C LYS A 88 17.02 -13.96 -27.37
N ASP A 89 16.22 -15.00 -27.32
CA ASP A 89 14.77 -14.95 -27.60
C ASP A 89 13.93 -14.42 -26.42
N LEU A 90 14.52 -14.31 -25.21
CA LEU A 90 13.86 -13.72 -24.05
C LEU A 90 13.58 -12.23 -24.28
N ASP A 91 12.42 -11.77 -23.81
CA ASP A 91 12.01 -10.38 -23.89
C ASP A 91 12.04 -9.70 -22.50
N LEU A 92 12.05 -8.37 -22.50
CA LEU A 92 11.82 -7.61 -21.27
C LEU A 92 10.43 -7.94 -20.74
N GLY A 93 10.35 -8.16 -19.43
CA GLY A 93 9.12 -8.56 -18.77
C GLY A 93 8.94 -10.07 -18.60
N ASP A 94 9.72 -10.91 -19.31
CA ASP A 94 9.74 -12.35 -19.07
C ASP A 94 10.15 -12.66 -17.62
N ILE A 95 9.57 -13.70 -17.03
CA ILE A 95 10.00 -14.22 -15.74
C ILE A 95 10.84 -15.46 -16.00
N VAL A 96 12.06 -15.44 -15.46
CA VAL A 96 13.02 -16.52 -15.62
C VAL A 96 13.51 -17.03 -14.28
N GLY A 97 13.72 -18.34 -14.18
CA GLY A 97 14.51 -18.96 -13.15
C GLY A 97 15.95 -19.10 -13.63
N ILE A 98 16.93 -18.82 -12.78
CA ILE A 98 18.35 -18.90 -13.08
C ILE A 98 19.11 -19.59 -11.97
N GLU A 99 20.03 -20.47 -12.34
CA GLU A 99 20.95 -21.12 -11.44
C GLU A 99 22.38 -20.84 -11.89
N GLY A 100 23.27 -20.55 -10.95
CA GLY A 100 24.65 -20.23 -11.28
C GLY A 100 25.54 -19.95 -10.08
N VAL A 101 26.69 -19.37 -10.36
CA VAL A 101 27.70 -19.02 -9.36
C VAL A 101 27.87 -17.50 -9.30
N LEU A 102 28.00 -16.96 -8.10
CA LEU A 102 28.24 -15.54 -7.90
C LEU A 102 29.70 -15.18 -8.25
N PHE A 103 29.87 -14.09 -8.99
CA PHE A 103 31.18 -13.53 -9.29
C PHE A 103 31.13 -12.01 -9.40
N ARG A 104 32.31 -11.36 -9.45
CA ARG A 104 32.37 -9.93 -9.75
C ARG A 104 32.86 -9.70 -11.16
N THR A 105 32.15 -8.80 -11.87
CA THR A 105 32.56 -8.34 -13.19
C THR A 105 33.85 -7.49 -13.12
N ARG A 106 34.34 -7.06 -14.28
CA ARG A 106 35.50 -6.13 -14.35
C ARG A 106 35.22 -4.76 -13.73
N THR A 107 33.95 -4.38 -13.68
CA THR A 107 33.44 -3.14 -13.07
C THR A 107 32.98 -3.34 -11.63
N ASP A 108 33.37 -4.46 -11.01
CA ASP A 108 33.08 -4.81 -9.62
C ASP A 108 31.57 -5.01 -9.30
N GLU A 109 30.76 -5.30 -10.30
CA GLU A 109 29.32 -5.59 -10.12
C GLU A 109 29.10 -7.05 -9.73
N LEU A 110 28.37 -7.29 -8.61
CA LEU A 110 27.98 -8.64 -8.18
C LEU A 110 27.02 -9.24 -9.21
N THR A 111 27.38 -10.39 -9.76
CA THR A 111 26.71 -10.97 -10.92
C THR A 111 26.56 -12.47 -10.75
N ILE A 112 25.45 -13.05 -11.22
CA ILE A 112 25.28 -14.50 -11.30
C ILE A 112 25.80 -14.97 -12.67
N GLU A 113 26.86 -15.78 -12.67
CA GLU A 113 27.29 -16.53 -13.85
C GLU A 113 26.35 -17.72 -14.05
N VAL A 114 25.41 -17.57 -14.97
CA VAL A 114 24.33 -18.54 -15.17
C VAL A 114 24.87 -19.84 -15.80
N LYS A 115 24.56 -20.95 -15.12
CA LYS A 115 24.88 -22.30 -15.59
C LYS A 115 23.65 -23.01 -16.14
N ASP A 116 22.47 -22.70 -15.63
CA ASP A 116 21.19 -23.15 -16.13
C ASP A 116 20.11 -22.08 -15.99
N PHE A 117 19.13 -22.11 -16.86
CA PHE A 117 17.98 -21.19 -16.78
C PHE A 117 16.70 -21.84 -17.29
N LYS A 118 15.58 -21.31 -16.85
CA LYS A 118 14.26 -21.75 -17.26
C LYS A 118 13.34 -20.56 -17.49
N LEU A 119 12.71 -20.47 -18.67
CA LEU A 119 11.62 -19.52 -18.89
C LEU A 119 10.39 -19.99 -18.08
N ILE A 120 9.96 -19.20 -17.09
CA ILE A 120 8.81 -19.51 -16.25
C ILE A 120 7.54 -18.90 -16.84
N THR A 121 7.61 -17.61 -17.20
CA THR A 121 6.46 -16.89 -17.75
C THR A 121 6.90 -16.00 -18.92
N LYS A 122 6.20 -16.12 -20.04
CA LYS A 122 6.42 -15.28 -21.22
C LYS A 122 5.61 -13.99 -21.13
N SER A 123 6.27 -12.85 -21.18
CA SER A 123 5.61 -11.56 -21.32
C SER A 123 5.04 -11.41 -22.72
N LEU A 124 3.75 -11.09 -22.84
CA LEU A 124 3.06 -10.94 -24.13
C LEU A 124 2.90 -9.48 -24.56
N ASN A 125 2.95 -8.58 -23.61
CA ASN A 125 2.87 -7.15 -23.84
C ASN A 125 4.22 -6.50 -23.54
N PRO A 126 4.62 -5.47 -24.29
CA PRO A 126 5.85 -4.74 -23.99
C PRO A 126 5.76 -4.09 -22.60
N MET A 127 6.89 -4.10 -21.89
CA MET A 127 7.03 -3.37 -20.66
C MET A 127 6.92 -1.85 -20.90
N PRO A 128 6.37 -1.07 -19.98
CA PRO A 128 6.47 0.39 -20.02
C PRO A 128 7.92 0.85 -20.15
N GLU A 129 8.15 2.04 -20.68
CA GLU A 129 9.49 2.60 -20.79
C GLU A 129 10.15 2.74 -19.42
N LYS A 130 11.41 2.31 -19.33
CA LYS A 130 12.15 2.19 -18.05
C LYS A 130 12.25 3.49 -17.27
N HIS A 131 12.31 4.64 -17.93
CA HIS A 131 12.54 5.94 -17.30
C HIS A 131 11.26 6.76 -17.11
N ALA A 132 10.23 6.51 -17.89
CA ALA A 132 8.98 7.25 -17.82
C ALA A 132 7.88 6.48 -17.06
N GLY A 133 7.96 5.15 -16.99
CA GLY A 133 6.91 4.32 -16.41
C GLY A 133 5.57 4.54 -17.08
N LEU A 134 4.48 4.40 -16.33
CA LEU A 134 3.17 4.89 -16.73
C LEU A 134 3.01 6.34 -16.26
N THR A 135 2.79 7.27 -17.19
CA THR A 135 2.58 8.70 -16.89
C THR A 135 1.10 9.09 -16.88
N ASP A 136 0.27 8.30 -17.53
CA ASP A 136 -1.17 8.49 -17.61
C ASP A 136 -1.83 8.02 -16.30
N ILE A 137 -2.39 8.95 -15.52
CA ILE A 137 -3.01 8.70 -14.21
C ILE A 137 -4.14 7.65 -14.32
N GLU A 138 -4.97 7.71 -15.38
CA GLU A 138 -6.04 6.75 -15.59
C GLU A 138 -5.48 5.33 -15.81
N LYS A 139 -4.41 5.19 -16.56
CA LYS A 139 -3.74 3.89 -16.75
C LYS A 139 -3.10 3.40 -15.47
N ILE A 140 -2.47 4.27 -14.68
CA ILE A 140 -1.90 3.94 -13.37
C ILE A 140 -2.97 3.31 -12.47
N TYR A 141 -4.14 3.90 -12.37
CA TYR A 141 -5.22 3.38 -11.53
C TYR A 141 -5.90 2.12 -12.12
N ARG A 142 -6.13 2.08 -13.42
CA ARG A 142 -6.82 0.94 -14.08
C ARG A 142 -5.92 -0.27 -14.27
N GLN A 143 -4.62 -0.05 -14.43
CA GLN A 143 -3.61 -1.09 -14.63
C GLN A 143 -2.54 -1.03 -13.52
N ARG A 144 -2.97 -0.98 -12.26
CA ARG A 144 -2.08 -0.88 -11.10
C ARG A 144 -0.98 -1.93 -11.10
N TYR A 145 -1.25 -3.13 -11.58
CA TYR A 145 -0.26 -4.19 -11.70
C TYR A 145 0.88 -3.83 -12.67
N VAL A 146 0.61 -3.04 -13.71
CA VAL A 146 1.64 -2.54 -14.64
C VAL A 146 2.45 -1.41 -14.00
N ASP A 147 1.78 -0.49 -13.30
CA ASP A 147 2.43 0.55 -12.52
C ASP A 147 3.40 -0.05 -11.48
N LEU A 148 2.95 -1.03 -10.71
CA LEU A 148 3.78 -1.73 -9.73
C LEU A 148 4.99 -2.47 -10.34
N MET A 149 4.91 -2.90 -11.61
CA MET A 149 6.05 -3.49 -12.31
C MET A 149 7.11 -2.46 -12.71
N SER A 150 6.71 -1.22 -12.96
CA SER A 150 7.57 -0.19 -13.55
C SER A 150 7.94 0.95 -12.60
N ASN A 151 7.24 1.08 -11.48
CA ASN A 151 7.40 2.19 -10.54
C ASN A 151 7.68 1.66 -9.12
N LYS A 152 8.91 1.88 -8.64
CA LYS A 152 9.31 1.47 -7.28
C LYS A 152 8.60 2.29 -6.21
N ASP A 153 8.41 3.58 -6.42
CA ASP A 153 7.76 4.47 -5.46
C ASP A 153 6.32 4.02 -5.21
N SER A 154 5.61 3.62 -6.27
CA SER A 154 4.27 3.02 -6.11
C SER A 154 4.28 1.75 -5.24
N ARG A 155 5.30 0.89 -5.39
CA ARG A 155 5.45 -0.30 -4.53
C ARG A 155 5.71 0.09 -3.07
N GLU A 156 6.59 1.05 -2.84
CA GLU A 156 6.92 1.53 -1.49
C GLU A 156 5.71 2.09 -0.75
N VAL A 157 4.81 2.81 -1.44
CA VAL A 157 3.56 3.29 -0.83
C VAL A 157 2.73 2.14 -0.24
N PHE A 158 2.62 1.01 -0.95
CA PHE A 158 1.86 -0.14 -0.45
C PHE A 158 2.58 -0.88 0.68
N VAL A 159 3.92 -0.93 0.66
CA VAL A 159 4.72 -1.50 1.76
C VAL A 159 4.53 -0.65 3.00
N LYS A 160 4.76 0.67 2.92
CA LYS A 160 4.57 1.62 4.03
C LYS A 160 3.15 1.58 4.58
N ARG A 161 2.14 1.51 3.70
CA ARG A 161 0.76 1.33 4.14
C ARG A 161 0.56 0.08 4.99
N ASN A 162 1.18 -1.04 4.62
CA ASN A 162 1.12 -2.27 5.40
C ASN A 162 1.80 -2.12 6.76
N GLU A 163 2.98 -1.50 6.79
CA GLU A 163 3.72 -1.23 8.03
C GLU A 163 2.95 -0.32 8.99
N ILE A 164 2.29 0.73 8.48
CA ILE A 164 1.39 1.60 9.25
C ILE A 164 0.24 0.78 9.87
N ILE A 165 -0.42 -0.07 9.07
CA ILE A 165 -1.54 -0.90 9.58
C ILE A 165 -1.06 -1.89 10.64
N GLN A 166 0.13 -2.47 10.47
CA GLN A 166 0.73 -3.35 11.48
C GLN A 166 1.07 -2.60 12.77
N SER A 167 1.61 -1.38 12.66
CA SER A 167 1.89 -0.51 13.82
C SER A 167 0.60 -0.17 14.58
N ILE A 168 -0.45 0.21 13.86
CA ILE A 168 -1.77 0.48 14.47
C ILE A 168 -2.29 -0.75 15.22
N ARG A 169 -2.28 -1.92 14.59
CA ARG A 169 -2.73 -3.17 15.19
C ARG A 169 -1.95 -3.50 16.45
N LYS A 170 -0.62 -3.45 16.36
CA LYS A 170 0.27 -3.71 17.50
C LYS A 170 -0.01 -2.77 18.68
N ASN A 171 -0.15 -1.48 18.44
CA ASN A 171 -0.45 -0.50 19.47
C ASN A 171 -1.79 -0.78 20.19
N LEU A 172 -2.82 -1.17 19.43
CA LEU A 172 -4.13 -1.51 19.99
C LEU A 172 -4.05 -2.80 20.83
N GLU A 173 -3.39 -3.85 20.31
CA GLU A 173 -3.20 -5.10 21.03
C GLU A 173 -2.40 -4.89 22.33
N GLU A 174 -1.30 -4.13 22.30
CA GLU A 174 -0.50 -3.78 23.47
C GLU A 174 -1.29 -2.95 24.49
N ALA A 175 -2.26 -2.16 24.04
CA ALA A 175 -3.19 -1.44 24.92
C ALA A 175 -4.34 -2.32 25.45
N GLY A 176 -4.36 -3.61 25.08
CA GLY A 176 -5.33 -4.60 25.56
C GLY A 176 -6.65 -4.62 24.78
N TYR A 177 -6.68 -4.06 23.57
CA TYR A 177 -7.84 -4.20 22.70
C TYR A 177 -7.83 -5.55 21.97
N LEU A 178 -8.99 -6.17 21.86
CA LEU A 178 -9.21 -7.39 21.08
C LEU A 178 -9.61 -7.03 19.64
N GLU A 179 -8.88 -7.51 18.64
CA GLU A 179 -9.30 -7.41 17.25
C GLU A 179 -10.50 -8.34 16.99
N VAL A 180 -11.53 -7.81 16.36
CA VAL A 180 -12.75 -8.55 16.05
C VAL A 180 -13.17 -8.32 14.60
N GLU A 181 -13.97 -9.24 14.07
CA GLU A 181 -14.65 -9.09 12.79
C GLU A 181 -16.16 -9.10 13.02
N THR A 182 -16.82 -8.05 12.57
CA THR A 182 -18.28 -7.93 12.65
C THR A 182 -18.92 -8.04 11.24
N PRO A 183 -20.22 -8.31 11.13
CA PRO A 183 -20.86 -8.48 9.84
C PRO A 183 -20.70 -7.26 8.92
N MET A 184 -20.41 -7.52 7.63
CA MET A 184 -20.38 -6.48 6.59
C MET A 184 -21.76 -6.24 5.95
N MET A 185 -22.66 -7.21 6.02
CA MET A 185 -24.04 -7.09 5.54
C MET A 185 -24.98 -6.84 6.72
N HIS A 186 -25.55 -5.66 6.76
CA HIS A 186 -26.43 -5.23 7.83
C HIS A 186 -27.90 -5.25 7.42
N PRO A 187 -28.81 -5.67 8.30
CA PRO A 187 -30.25 -5.53 8.05
C PRO A 187 -30.74 -4.08 8.14
N ILE A 188 -30.05 -3.25 8.89
CA ILE A 188 -30.33 -1.83 9.08
C ILE A 188 -28.99 -1.08 9.01
N PRO A 189 -28.83 -0.11 8.10
CA PRO A 189 -27.62 0.71 8.06
C PRO A 189 -27.57 1.65 9.26
N GLY A 190 -26.38 1.89 9.80
CA GLY A 190 -26.19 2.78 10.95
C GLY A 190 -24.74 2.93 11.33
N GLY A 191 -24.47 3.83 12.30
CA GLY A 191 -23.12 4.13 12.78
C GLY A 191 -22.43 5.29 12.05
N ALA A 192 -23.03 5.81 10.96
CA ALA A 192 -22.56 6.98 10.25
C ALA A 192 -23.72 7.66 9.50
N ASN A 193 -23.50 8.92 9.10
CA ASN A 193 -24.43 9.63 8.22
C ASN A 193 -23.98 9.50 6.77
N ALA A 194 -24.23 8.34 6.15
CA ALA A 194 -23.84 8.03 4.79
C ALA A 194 -24.88 7.19 4.06
N LYS A 195 -24.89 7.23 2.72
CA LYS A 195 -25.78 6.40 1.90
C LYS A 195 -25.20 5.00 1.76
N PRO A 196 -25.94 3.93 2.10
CA PRO A 196 -25.48 2.56 1.96
C PRO A 196 -25.64 2.03 0.53
N PHE A 197 -24.82 1.05 0.16
CA PHE A 197 -25.11 0.14 -0.94
C PHE A 197 -26.15 -0.88 -0.48
N LYS A 198 -27.09 -1.22 -1.35
CA LYS A 198 -28.12 -2.23 -1.12
C LYS A 198 -27.78 -3.52 -1.83
N THR A 199 -28.09 -4.64 -1.20
CA THR A 199 -28.00 -5.98 -1.79
C THR A 199 -29.19 -6.84 -1.38
N HIS A 200 -29.36 -8.00 -2.01
CA HIS A 200 -30.46 -8.92 -1.73
C HIS A 200 -29.93 -10.30 -1.32
N HIS A 201 -30.43 -10.84 -0.23
CA HIS A 201 -30.14 -12.18 0.23
C HIS A 201 -31.17 -13.16 -0.35
N ASN A 202 -30.83 -13.87 -1.42
CA ASN A 202 -31.76 -14.72 -2.18
C ASN A 202 -32.46 -15.77 -1.34
N ALA A 203 -31.73 -16.49 -0.48
CA ALA A 203 -32.31 -17.58 0.32
C ALA A 203 -33.30 -17.10 1.41
N LEU A 204 -33.16 -15.86 1.87
CA LEU A 204 -34.02 -15.27 2.89
C LEU A 204 -35.05 -14.28 2.30
N ASP A 205 -34.97 -14.04 0.99
CA ASP A 205 -35.76 -13.01 0.28
C ASP A 205 -35.80 -11.68 1.04
N LYS A 206 -34.60 -11.16 1.38
CA LYS A 206 -34.43 -10.01 2.26
C LYS A 206 -33.43 -9.00 1.72
N GLU A 207 -33.80 -7.71 1.76
CA GLU A 207 -32.87 -6.61 1.51
C GLU A 207 -31.86 -6.50 2.66
N LEU A 208 -30.58 -6.36 2.29
CA LEU A 208 -29.47 -6.07 3.19
C LEU A 208 -28.70 -4.87 2.68
N PHE A 209 -27.88 -4.30 3.54
CA PHE A 209 -27.05 -3.15 3.24
C PHE A 209 -25.58 -3.49 3.51
N LEU A 210 -24.68 -3.10 2.60
CA LEU A 210 -23.26 -3.09 2.91
C LEU A 210 -23.02 -2.03 4.00
N ARG A 211 -22.28 -2.37 5.03
CA ARG A 211 -22.09 -1.51 6.20
C ARG A 211 -21.41 -0.19 5.84
N ILE A 212 -21.90 0.89 6.40
CA ILE A 212 -21.29 2.22 6.34
C ILE A 212 -20.32 2.47 7.51
N ALA A 213 -20.46 1.70 8.59
CA ALA A 213 -19.61 1.68 9.78
C ALA A 213 -19.85 0.40 10.60
N PRO A 214 -18.87 -0.13 11.37
CA PRO A 214 -19.07 -1.29 12.25
C PRO A 214 -19.63 -0.91 13.65
N GLU A 215 -19.81 0.37 13.95
CA GLU A 215 -20.11 0.96 15.26
C GLU A 215 -21.14 0.17 16.08
N LEU A 216 -22.31 -0.10 15.51
CA LEU A 216 -23.40 -0.71 16.27
C LEU A 216 -23.07 -2.15 16.72
N TYR A 217 -22.31 -2.89 15.91
CA TYR A 217 -21.88 -4.23 16.28
C TYR A 217 -20.75 -4.22 17.29
N LEU A 218 -19.80 -3.30 17.19
CA LEU A 218 -18.74 -3.13 18.18
C LEU A 218 -19.31 -2.74 19.56
N LYS A 219 -20.30 -1.84 19.58
CA LYS A 219 -21.02 -1.50 20.82
C LYS A 219 -21.78 -2.69 21.45
N ARG A 220 -22.34 -3.58 20.62
CA ARG A 220 -22.96 -4.82 21.10
C ARG A 220 -21.94 -5.75 21.77
N LEU A 221 -20.72 -5.79 21.29
CA LEU A 221 -19.65 -6.58 21.91
C LEU A 221 -19.31 -6.01 23.30
N LEU A 222 -19.28 -4.67 23.48
CA LEU A 222 -19.12 -4.07 24.80
C LEU A 222 -20.27 -4.45 25.73
N VAL A 223 -21.52 -4.43 25.25
CA VAL A 223 -22.67 -4.91 26.03
C VAL A 223 -22.53 -6.39 26.38
N GLY A 224 -21.91 -7.18 25.48
CA GLY A 224 -21.60 -8.60 25.71
C GLY A 224 -20.48 -8.89 26.70
N GLY A 225 -19.81 -7.84 27.21
CA GLY A 225 -18.79 -7.96 28.27
C GLY A 225 -17.34 -7.84 27.78
N PHE A 226 -17.07 -7.58 26.50
CA PHE A 226 -15.73 -7.18 26.04
C PHE A 226 -15.49 -5.72 26.42
N GLU A 227 -14.45 -5.44 27.19
CA GLU A 227 -14.19 -4.06 27.62
C GLU A 227 -13.47 -3.21 26.59
N LYS A 228 -12.68 -3.83 25.70
CA LYS A 228 -11.91 -3.15 24.65
C LYS A 228 -11.93 -3.98 23.37
N VAL A 229 -12.42 -3.40 22.30
CA VAL A 229 -12.49 -4.04 20.97
C VAL A 229 -12.09 -3.08 19.87
N PHE A 230 -11.53 -3.59 18.80
CA PHE A 230 -11.29 -2.83 17.57
C PHE A 230 -11.52 -3.70 16.34
N GLU A 231 -11.77 -3.02 15.23
CA GLU A 231 -11.87 -3.64 13.90
C GLU A 231 -11.18 -2.77 12.87
N ILE A 232 -10.29 -3.35 12.07
CA ILE A 232 -9.68 -2.73 10.89
C ILE A 232 -10.24 -3.47 9.68
N ASN A 233 -11.22 -2.88 9.00
CA ASN A 233 -11.89 -3.59 7.92
C ASN A 233 -12.55 -2.63 6.90
N ARG A 234 -13.17 -3.21 5.86
CA ARG A 234 -13.85 -2.48 4.79
C ARG A 234 -15.18 -1.90 5.23
N ASN A 235 -15.43 -0.67 4.79
CA ASN A 235 -16.72 -0.01 4.85
C ASN A 235 -17.09 0.54 3.47
N PHE A 236 -18.38 0.80 3.26
CA PHE A 236 -18.95 1.09 1.96
C PHE A 236 -19.87 2.30 2.06
N ARG A 237 -19.62 3.34 1.25
CA ARG A 237 -20.47 4.54 1.18
C ARG A 237 -20.80 4.83 -0.26
N ASN A 238 -22.10 4.85 -0.59
CA ASN A 238 -22.61 5.08 -1.94
C ASN A 238 -22.86 6.56 -2.18
N GLU A 239 -21.79 7.32 -2.21
CA GLU A 239 -21.75 8.77 -2.35
C GLU A 239 -20.88 9.20 -3.53
N GLY A 240 -20.60 10.49 -3.68
CA GLY A 240 -19.76 11.02 -4.74
C GLY A 240 -18.31 10.51 -4.67
N LEU A 241 -17.65 10.48 -5.81
CA LEU A 241 -16.24 10.11 -5.95
C LEU A 241 -15.37 11.36 -5.96
N SER A 242 -14.23 11.30 -5.28
CA SER A 242 -13.17 12.30 -5.39
C SER A 242 -11.79 11.62 -5.24
N THR A 243 -10.72 12.39 -5.31
CA THR A 243 -9.35 11.87 -5.13
C THR A 243 -9.11 11.27 -3.75
N ILE A 244 -9.88 11.67 -2.75
CA ILE A 244 -9.79 11.23 -1.35
C ILE A 244 -10.98 10.38 -0.88
N HIS A 245 -12.05 10.26 -1.70
CA HIS A 245 -13.26 9.51 -1.36
C HIS A 245 -13.48 8.34 -2.31
N ASN A 246 -13.23 7.13 -1.83
CA ASN A 246 -13.60 5.90 -2.51
C ASN A 246 -14.90 5.32 -1.92
N PRO A 247 -15.74 4.65 -2.75
CA PRO A 247 -16.96 4.01 -2.26
C PRO A 247 -16.70 2.84 -1.32
N GLU A 248 -15.50 2.25 -1.40
CA GLU A 248 -15.01 1.18 -0.56
C GLU A 248 -13.66 1.57 0.03
N PHE A 249 -13.54 1.58 1.34
CA PHE A 249 -12.32 2.01 2.04
C PHE A 249 -12.08 1.22 3.33
N THR A 250 -10.84 1.19 3.79
CA THR A 250 -10.47 0.60 5.07
C THR A 250 -10.61 1.64 6.16
N MET A 251 -11.28 1.28 7.26
CA MET A 251 -11.46 2.11 8.44
C MET A 251 -11.06 1.33 9.69
N LEU A 252 -10.47 2.02 10.65
CA LEU A 252 -10.31 1.57 12.02
C LEU A 252 -11.43 2.15 12.86
N GLU A 253 -12.13 1.31 13.60
CA GLU A 253 -12.91 1.73 14.77
C GLU A 253 -12.47 0.95 15.99
N PHE A 254 -12.40 1.61 17.14
CA PHE A 254 -12.11 0.98 18.41
C PHE A 254 -12.98 1.57 19.52
N TYR A 255 -13.34 0.73 20.49
CA TYR A 255 -14.26 1.07 21.56
C TYR A 255 -13.73 0.55 22.88
N GLU A 256 -13.82 1.37 23.92
CA GLU A 256 -13.40 1.05 25.28
C GLU A 256 -14.51 1.39 26.29
N ALA A 257 -14.90 0.39 27.08
CA ALA A 257 -15.73 0.62 28.26
C ALA A 257 -14.93 1.40 29.31
N TYR A 258 -15.62 2.31 30.02
CA TYR A 258 -15.03 3.16 31.08
C TYR A 258 -13.93 4.12 30.57
N GLY A 259 -13.83 4.31 29.25
CA GLY A 259 -12.93 5.28 28.63
C GLY A 259 -13.35 6.73 28.88
N THR A 260 -12.40 7.65 28.85
CA THR A 260 -12.67 9.09 28.94
C THR A 260 -12.13 9.78 27.68
N LEU A 261 -12.75 10.92 27.30
CA LEU A 261 -12.30 11.71 26.16
C LEU A 261 -10.79 11.99 26.22
N LYS A 262 -10.30 12.45 27.37
CA LYS A 262 -8.86 12.75 27.56
C LYS A 262 -7.97 11.54 27.31
N LYS A 263 -8.33 10.37 27.86
CA LYS A 263 -7.55 9.13 27.67
C LYS A 263 -7.52 8.71 26.20
N THR A 264 -8.68 8.75 25.55
CA THR A 264 -8.80 8.39 24.13
C THR A 264 -8.02 9.35 23.24
N THR A 265 -8.07 10.67 23.50
CA THR A 265 -7.31 11.67 22.75
C THR A 265 -5.80 11.41 22.83
N LEU A 266 -5.26 11.16 24.03
CA LEU A 266 -3.84 10.83 24.22
C LEU A 266 -3.45 9.51 23.53
N PHE A 267 -4.33 8.53 23.56
CA PHE A 267 -4.10 7.26 22.87
C PHE A 267 -4.08 7.44 21.34
N VAL A 268 -5.00 8.24 20.78
CA VAL A 268 -5.01 8.55 19.34
C VAL A 268 -3.74 9.31 18.93
N GLN A 269 -3.31 10.30 19.74
CA GLN A 269 -2.05 10.99 19.48
C GLN A 269 -0.88 10.01 19.41
N LYS A 270 -0.74 9.14 20.41
CA LYS A 270 0.30 8.09 20.41
C LYS A 270 0.20 7.19 19.16
N LEU A 271 -1.01 6.75 18.83
CA LEU A 271 -1.26 5.89 17.67
C LEU A 271 -0.79 6.53 16.37
N VAL A 272 -1.04 7.83 16.17
CA VAL A 272 -0.56 8.60 15.01
C VAL A 272 0.96 8.70 15.03
N GLN A 273 1.57 9.08 16.15
CA GLN A 273 3.03 9.23 16.28
C GLN A 273 3.75 7.91 16.03
N ASP A 274 3.31 6.80 16.60
CA ASP A 274 3.91 5.49 16.40
C ASP A 274 3.73 4.97 14.95
N SER A 275 2.61 5.32 14.32
CA SER A 275 2.36 4.98 12.91
C SER A 275 3.31 5.73 11.96
N ILE A 276 3.64 6.98 12.29
CA ILE A 276 4.63 7.77 11.54
C ILE A 276 6.02 7.17 11.73
N LEU A 277 6.41 6.86 12.96
CA LEU A 277 7.72 6.25 13.25
C LEU A 277 7.89 4.85 12.67
N ALA A 278 6.81 4.16 12.35
CA ALA A 278 6.88 2.85 11.68
C ALA A 278 7.43 2.94 10.26
N VAL A 279 7.32 4.10 9.60
CA VAL A 279 7.69 4.30 8.18
C VAL A 279 8.59 5.51 7.94
N ASN A 280 8.94 6.24 9.00
CA ASN A 280 9.85 7.40 8.95
C ASN A 280 10.77 7.39 10.17
N ASP A 281 11.95 7.95 10.02
CA ASP A 281 12.94 8.06 11.11
C ASP A 281 12.64 9.18 12.10
N SER A 282 11.62 9.99 11.86
CA SER A 282 11.30 11.20 12.62
C SER A 282 9.81 11.48 12.64
N LEU A 283 9.37 12.17 13.70
CA LEU A 283 8.02 12.76 13.81
C LEU A 283 7.88 14.10 13.08
N THR A 284 8.93 14.58 12.43
CA THR A 284 8.85 15.72 11.51
C THR A 284 8.73 15.16 10.10
N ILE A 285 7.61 15.46 9.43
CA ILE A 285 7.30 14.97 8.09
C ILE A 285 6.98 16.12 7.15
N THR A 286 7.17 15.93 5.86
CA THR A 286 6.71 16.88 4.83
C THR A 286 5.42 16.38 4.22
N TYR A 287 4.38 17.22 4.24
CA TYR A 287 3.10 16.95 3.59
C TYR A 287 2.70 18.17 2.75
N GLU A 288 2.46 17.98 1.46
CA GLU A 288 2.10 19.06 0.51
C GLU A 288 3.03 20.29 0.62
N GLU A 289 4.35 20.05 0.61
CA GLU A 289 5.41 21.08 0.74
C GLU A 289 5.46 21.78 2.12
N LYS A 290 4.61 21.42 3.07
CA LYS A 290 4.62 21.91 4.44
C LYS A 290 5.33 20.95 5.38
N GLU A 291 6.17 21.48 6.24
CA GLU A 291 6.76 20.71 7.34
C GLU A 291 5.75 20.62 8.49
N LEU A 292 5.46 19.40 8.92
CA LEU A 292 4.61 19.09 10.07
C LEU A 292 5.48 18.52 11.18
N ASP A 293 5.58 19.22 12.30
CA ASP A 293 6.23 18.73 13.51
C ASP A 293 5.20 18.13 14.47
N LEU A 294 5.22 16.79 14.57
CA LEU A 294 4.29 16.00 15.38
C LEU A 294 4.94 15.46 16.68
N LYS A 295 6.09 16.02 17.09
CA LYS A 295 6.81 15.60 18.31
C LYS A 295 6.10 16.02 19.59
N ASN A 296 5.47 17.18 19.57
CA ASN A 296 4.81 17.76 20.72
C ASN A 296 3.39 17.19 20.90
N ASP A 297 2.79 17.46 22.05
CA ASP A 297 1.39 17.15 22.27
C ASP A 297 0.52 17.90 21.26
N PHE A 298 -0.52 17.23 20.77
CA PHE A 298 -1.46 17.82 19.81
C PHE A 298 -2.33 18.87 20.50
N ASP A 299 -2.56 19.96 19.83
CA ASP A 299 -3.47 21.00 20.29
C ASP A 299 -4.91 20.44 20.37
N VAL A 300 -5.55 20.69 21.50
CA VAL A 300 -6.95 20.32 21.73
C VAL A 300 -7.77 21.60 21.77
N LYS A 301 -8.45 21.89 20.67
CA LYS A 301 -9.29 23.09 20.52
C LYS A 301 -10.73 22.70 20.23
N SER A 302 -11.68 23.53 20.63
CA SER A 302 -13.06 23.35 20.20
C SER A 302 -13.21 23.73 18.73
N LEU A 303 -14.16 23.08 18.04
CA LEU A 303 -14.50 23.44 16.64
C LEU A 303 -14.84 24.95 16.53
N LYS A 304 -15.53 25.49 17.52
CA LYS A 304 -15.90 26.91 17.61
C LYS A 304 -14.67 27.82 17.69
N ASP A 305 -13.69 27.45 18.52
CA ASP A 305 -12.45 28.22 18.65
C ASP A 305 -11.63 28.18 17.35
N LEU A 306 -11.57 27.04 16.67
CA LEU A 306 -10.87 26.90 15.40
C LEU A 306 -11.48 27.83 14.32
N VAL A 307 -12.82 27.80 14.17
CA VAL A 307 -13.49 28.70 13.22
C VAL A 307 -13.36 30.17 13.63
N LYS A 308 -13.42 30.48 14.92
CA LYS A 308 -13.21 31.84 15.45
C LYS A 308 -11.79 32.36 15.15
N ASP A 309 -10.79 31.50 15.39
CA ASP A 309 -9.38 31.84 15.16
C ASP A 309 -9.08 32.06 13.66
N GLU A 310 -9.65 31.23 12.77
CA GLU A 310 -9.42 31.31 11.33
C GLU A 310 -10.14 32.50 10.69
N LEU A 311 -11.44 32.64 10.95
CA LEU A 311 -12.25 33.70 10.36
C LEU A 311 -12.13 35.05 11.09
N LYS A 312 -11.50 35.06 12.26
CA LYS A 312 -11.32 36.25 13.13
C LYS A 312 -12.66 36.94 13.44
N VAL A 313 -13.66 36.14 13.79
CA VAL A 313 -15.02 36.58 14.10
C VAL A 313 -15.45 36.05 15.46
N ASP A 314 -16.39 36.76 16.11
CA ASP A 314 -17.02 36.27 17.31
C ASP A 314 -18.16 35.28 16.96
N LEU A 315 -18.25 34.18 17.73
CA LEU A 315 -19.22 33.11 17.53
C LEU A 315 -19.98 32.78 18.82
N ASP A 316 -20.21 33.79 19.68
CA ASP A 316 -20.77 33.57 21.03
C ASP A 316 -22.28 33.31 20.98
N THR A 317 -22.97 33.76 19.95
CA THR A 317 -24.41 33.56 19.73
C THR A 317 -24.68 32.77 18.45
N GLU A 318 -25.87 32.15 18.38
CA GLU A 318 -26.30 31.47 17.14
C GLU A 318 -26.34 32.43 15.94
N GLU A 319 -26.82 33.65 16.15
CA GLU A 319 -26.87 34.68 15.11
C GLU A 319 -25.47 35.00 14.54
N GLN A 320 -24.46 35.08 15.39
CA GLN A 320 -23.09 35.32 14.94
C GLN A 320 -22.55 34.12 14.12
N ILE A 321 -22.92 32.87 14.46
CA ILE A 321 -22.54 31.66 13.72
C ILE A 321 -23.17 31.70 12.32
N PHE A 322 -24.47 32.00 12.23
CA PHE A 322 -25.15 32.13 10.96
C PHE A 322 -24.57 33.27 10.10
N ASN A 323 -24.38 34.45 10.67
CA ASN A 323 -23.79 35.58 9.97
C ASN A 323 -22.36 35.32 9.48
N ALA A 324 -21.53 34.65 10.31
CA ALA A 324 -20.18 34.26 9.93
C ALA A 324 -20.20 33.31 8.74
N ALA A 325 -21.06 32.30 8.74
CA ALA A 325 -21.21 31.35 7.65
C ALA A 325 -21.67 32.03 6.35
N GLU A 326 -22.72 32.86 6.40
CA GLU A 326 -23.24 33.57 5.23
C GLU A 326 -22.20 34.52 4.64
N ASN A 327 -21.50 35.30 5.48
CA ASN A 327 -20.46 36.25 5.05
C ASN A 327 -19.26 35.52 4.40
N ASN A 328 -19.04 34.26 4.71
CA ASN A 328 -17.99 33.43 4.13
C ASN A 328 -18.49 32.46 3.04
N GLY A 329 -19.70 32.70 2.51
CA GLY A 329 -20.19 32.02 1.30
C GLY A 329 -20.86 30.66 1.53
N ILE A 330 -21.10 30.27 2.77
CA ILE A 330 -21.80 29.00 3.09
C ILE A 330 -23.27 29.14 2.73
N LYS A 331 -23.77 28.24 1.89
CA LYS A 331 -25.20 28.18 1.50
C LYS A 331 -26.01 27.44 2.56
N ILE A 332 -26.56 28.19 3.51
CA ILE A 332 -27.32 27.64 4.63
C ILE A 332 -28.68 27.11 4.14
N LYS A 333 -29.02 25.88 4.53
CA LYS A 333 -30.33 25.27 4.27
C LYS A 333 -31.30 25.60 5.42
N LYS A 334 -32.58 25.66 5.11
CA LYS A 334 -33.62 26.09 6.06
C LYS A 334 -33.76 25.17 7.28
N ASP A 335 -33.38 23.93 7.16
CA ASP A 335 -33.43 22.88 8.20
C ASP A 335 -32.15 22.77 9.03
N TRP A 336 -31.15 23.59 8.76
CA TRP A 336 -29.89 23.54 9.50
C TRP A 336 -29.96 24.32 10.82
N GLY A 337 -29.63 23.65 11.92
CA GLY A 337 -29.33 24.33 13.18
C GLY A 337 -27.91 24.85 13.22
N TRP A 338 -27.61 25.72 14.18
CA TRP A 338 -26.30 26.38 14.33
C TRP A 338 -25.10 25.43 14.36
N GLY A 339 -25.27 24.25 14.98
CA GLY A 339 -24.20 23.24 15.01
C GLY A 339 -23.82 22.70 13.65
N LYS A 340 -24.83 22.47 12.74
CA LYS A 340 -24.55 22.05 11.37
C LYS A 340 -23.93 23.20 10.57
N VAL A 341 -24.39 24.42 10.76
CA VAL A 341 -23.80 25.61 10.11
C VAL A 341 -22.35 25.76 10.51
N LEU A 342 -22.01 25.60 11.80
CA LEU A 342 -20.65 25.69 12.31
C LEU A 342 -19.74 24.60 11.71
N ILE A 343 -20.24 23.35 11.59
CA ILE A 343 -19.48 22.24 10.97
C ILE A 343 -19.18 22.54 9.50
N GLU A 344 -20.18 22.95 8.72
CA GLU A 344 -19.99 23.28 7.30
C GLU A 344 -19.02 24.45 7.10
N THR A 345 -19.07 25.45 8.02
CA THR A 345 -18.11 26.55 8.01
C THR A 345 -16.69 26.08 8.31
N PHE A 346 -16.54 25.15 9.26
CA PHE A 346 -15.25 24.56 9.57
C PHE A 346 -14.70 23.74 8.38
N GLU A 347 -15.51 22.87 7.78
CA GLU A 347 -15.09 22.02 6.66
C GLU A 347 -14.66 22.81 5.40
N GLU A 348 -15.19 24.00 5.21
CA GLU A 348 -14.86 24.85 4.05
C GLU A 348 -13.63 25.73 4.29
N HIS A 349 -13.36 26.18 5.53
CA HIS A 349 -12.40 27.27 5.80
C HIS A 349 -11.24 26.90 6.73
N VAL A 350 -11.33 25.81 7.48
CA VAL A 350 -10.31 25.38 8.44
C VAL A 350 -9.67 24.06 8.02
#